data_bb50b1cccf20fa53a3be9c6587e2f976
#
_entry.id   bb50b1cccf20fa53a3be9c6587e2f976
#
_cell.length_a   1.000
_cell.length_b   1.000
_cell.length_c   1.000
_cell.angle_alpha   90.00
_cell.angle_beta   90.00
_cell.angle_gamma   90.00
#
_symmetry.space_group_name_H-M   'P 1'
#
loop_
_entity.id
_entity.type
_entity.pdbx_description
1 polymer ?
#
loop_
_entity_poly.entity_id
_entity_poly.type
_entity_poly.pdbx_seq_one_letter_code
_entity_poly.pdbx_strand_id
1 'polypeptide(L)'
;MILPVVFLCLTAVVPLSTGEEPEDFDALSTNRTDQQNLIVDTHNTLRRGVKPTASNMLKMEWYAPAAKNAQNWANQCTLSHSPANMRRTSVQCGENLFMSSGPFSWSDVIQSWYNEEEDFEYGTGAKTQGAVIGHYTQVVWYNSYQIGCAVAFCPNRTYKYFYVCQYCPMGNLISSIQTPYKNGEPCGDCPDACDDGLCTKL
;
A
#
# COMPACT_ATOMS: atom_id res chain seq x y z
N MET A 1 -45.75 61.12 16.26
CA MET A 1 -45.81 59.67 15.92
C MET A 1 -44.41 59.23 15.52
N ILE A 2 -43.72 58.53 16.39
CA ILE A 2 -42.37 58.05 16.17
C ILE A 2 -42.48 56.53 15.87
N LEU A 3 -42.17 56.11 14.64
CA LEU A 3 -42.16 54.70 14.28
C LEU A 3 -40.87 54.06 14.84
N PRO A 4 -40.95 52.87 15.43
CA PRO A 4 -39.76 52.15 15.83
C PRO A 4 -39.13 51.44 14.62
N VAL A 5 -37.82 51.65 14.42
CA VAL A 5 -37.01 50.91 13.47
C VAL A 5 -36.66 49.54 14.09
N VAL A 6 -37.21 48.47 13.53
CA VAL A 6 -36.86 47.10 13.93
C VAL A 6 -35.61 46.72 13.18
N PHE A 7 -34.49 46.57 13.90
CA PHE A 7 -33.28 45.96 13.37
C PHE A 7 -33.43 44.42 13.32
N LEU A 8 -33.63 43.88 12.13
CA LEU A 8 -33.52 42.42 11.90
C LEU A 8 -32.04 42.02 11.93
N CYS A 9 -31.62 41.40 13.02
CA CYS A 9 -30.29 40.78 13.11
C CYS A 9 -30.31 39.43 12.32
N LEU A 10 -29.82 39.44 11.07
CA LEU A 10 -29.58 38.21 10.32
C LEU A 10 -28.36 37.51 10.91
N THR A 11 -28.59 36.51 11.75
CA THR A 11 -27.54 35.57 12.16
C THR A 11 -27.23 34.66 10.97
N ALA A 12 -26.12 34.90 10.33
CA ALA A 12 -25.55 33.95 9.35
C ALA A 12 -25.18 32.67 10.10
N VAL A 13 -25.96 31.61 9.92
CA VAL A 13 -25.59 30.26 10.33
C VAL A 13 -24.52 29.82 9.33
N VAL A 14 -23.25 29.90 9.74
CA VAL A 14 -22.15 29.27 9.00
C VAL A 14 -22.32 27.77 9.20
N PRO A 15 -22.57 26.97 8.14
CA PRO A 15 -22.62 25.53 8.29
C PRO A 15 -21.23 25.08 8.78
N LEU A 16 -21.16 24.34 9.89
CA LEU A 16 -19.98 23.57 10.22
C LEU A 16 -19.76 22.62 9.04
N SER A 17 -18.64 22.78 8.35
CA SER A 17 -18.17 21.82 7.37
C SER A 17 -17.94 20.51 8.11
N THR A 18 -18.92 19.63 8.10
CA THR A 18 -18.71 18.21 8.33
C THR A 18 -17.76 17.78 7.23
N GLY A 19 -16.58 17.26 7.59
CA GLY A 19 -15.61 16.78 6.62
C GLY A 19 -16.17 15.55 5.87
N GLU A 20 -17.10 15.81 4.95
CA GLU A 20 -17.64 14.78 4.07
C GLU A 20 -16.50 14.21 3.22
N GLU A 21 -16.47 12.90 3.10
CA GLU A 21 -15.55 12.21 2.20
C GLU A 21 -15.81 12.67 0.76
N PRO A 22 -14.76 12.91 -0.04
CA PRO A 22 -14.92 13.25 -1.44
C PRO A 22 -15.68 12.14 -2.20
N GLU A 23 -16.52 12.50 -3.17
CA GLU A 23 -17.27 11.53 -4.00
C GLU A 23 -16.36 10.47 -4.64
N ASP A 24 -15.09 10.83 -4.95
CA ASP A 24 -14.10 9.92 -5.53
C ASP A 24 -13.49 8.93 -4.52
N PHE A 25 -13.70 9.11 -3.20
CA PHE A 25 -13.06 8.26 -2.19
C PHE A 25 -13.60 6.82 -2.22
N ASP A 26 -14.90 6.64 -2.43
CA ASP A 26 -15.52 5.32 -2.55
C ASP A 26 -14.94 4.49 -3.71
N ALA A 27 -14.49 5.14 -4.78
CA ALA A 27 -13.84 4.47 -5.90
C ALA A 27 -12.51 3.82 -5.53
N LEU A 28 -11.85 4.28 -4.46
CA LEU A 28 -10.58 3.76 -3.96
C LEU A 28 -10.76 2.69 -2.87
N SER A 29 -11.97 2.53 -2.37
CA SER A 29 -12.27 1.64 -1.24
C SER A 29 -11.90 0.19 -1.53
N THR A 30 -11.08 -0.40 -0.67
CA THR A 30 -10.67 -1.81 -0.74
C THR A 30 -11.74 -2.78 -0.21
N ASN A 31 -12.91 -2.29 0.17
CA ASN A 31 -14.11 -3.11 0.32
C ASN A 31 -14.63 -3.60 -1.03
N ARG A 32 -14.25 -2.97 -2.12
CA ARG A 32 -14.60 -3.31 -3.51
C ARG A 32 -13.66 -4.39 -4.03
N THR A 33 -14.22 -5.46 -4.57
CA THR A 33 -13.44 -6.58 -5.13
C THR A 33 -12.61 -6.17 -6.34
N ASP A 34 -13.10 -5.23 -7.16
CA ASP A 34 -12.34 -4.71 -8.30
C ASP A 34 -11.04 -4.01 -7.86
N GLN A 35 -11.07 -3.26 -6.74
CA GLN A 35 -9.87 -2.64 -6.19
C GLN A 35 -8.92 -3.68 -5.54
N GLN A 36 -9.46 -4.71 -4.88
CA GLN A 36 -8.64 -5.82 -4.38
C GLN A 36 -7.91 -6.54 -5.51
N ASN A 37 -8.64 -6.85 -6.59
CA ASN A 37 -8.06 -7.49 -7.78
C ASN A 37 -7.01 -6.59 -8.44
N LEU A 38 -7.31 -5.30 -8.61
CA LEU A 38 -6.36 -4.32 -9.16
C LEU A 38 -5.04 -4.28 -8.36
N ILE A 39 -5.12 -4.27 -7.04
CA ILE A 39 -3.95 -4.27 -6.15
C ILE A 39 -3.12 -5.54 -6.35
N VAL A 40 -3.79 -6.71 -6.31
CA VAL A 40 -3.12 -8.02 -6.47
C VAL A 40 -2.49 -8.16 -7.85
N ASP A 41 -3.23 -7.82 -8.90
CA ASP A 41 -2.78 -7.96 -10.29
C ASP A 41 -1.61 -7.02 -10.60
N THR A 42 -1.66 -5.77 -10.09
CA THR A 42 -0.55 -4.82 -10.24
C THR A 42 0.72 -5.35 -9.57
N HIS A 43 0.62 -5.84 -8.33
CA HIS A 43 1.77 -6.46 -7.65
C HIS A 43 2.33 -7.66 -8.42
N ASN A 44 1.46 -8.58 -8.86
CA ASN A 44 1.89 -9.77 -9.59
C ASN A 44 2.53 -9.42 -10.94
N THR A 45 2.04 -8.39 -11.62
CA THR A 45 2.65 -7.90 -12.87
C THR A 45 4.07 -7.37 -12.62
N LEU A 46 4.26 -6.55 -11.60
CA LEU A 46 5.57 -5.99 -11.23
C LEU A 46 6.54 -7.09 -10.77
N ARG A 47 6.07 -8.02 -9.94
CA ARG A 47 6.88 -9.15 -9.44
C ARG A 47 7.36 -10.06 -10.56
N ARG A 48 6.54 -10.27 -11.59
CA ARG A 48 6.90 -11.04 -12.80
C ARG A 48 7.95 -10.33 -13.64
N GLY A 49 7.93 -8.99 -13.61
CA GLY A 49 8.81 -8.13 -14.43
C GLY A 49 10.19 -7.86 -13.86
N VAL A 50 10.53 -8.32 -12.64
CA VAL A 50 11.79 -7.97 -11.96
C VAL A 50 13.05 -8.33 -12.78
N LYS A 51 14.09 -7.54 -12.59
CA LYS A 51 15.41 -7.74 -13.20
C LYS A 51 16.50 -7.74 -12.13
N PRO A 52 17.36 -8.80 -12.03
CA PRO A 52 17.30 -10.06 -12.80
C PRO A 52 16.01 -10.84 -12.53
N THR A 53 15.67 -11.82 -13.38
CA THR A 53 14.48 -12.67 -13.20
C THR A 53 14.55 -13.50 -11.93
N ALA A 54 13.39 -13.78 -11.32
CA ALA A 54 13.29 -14.50 -10.06
C ALA A 54 12.86 -15.96 -10.24
N SER A 55 13.59 -16.91 -9.62
CA SER A 55 13.25 -18.34 -9.68
C SER A 55 12.21 -18.78 -8.62
N ASN A 56 12.04 -18.01 -7.57
CA ASN A 56 11.25 -18.38 -6.38
C ASN A 56 10.16 -17.36 -6.00
N MET A 57 9.79 -16.44 -6.90
CA MET A 57 8.84 -15.38 -6.61
C MET A 57 7.43 -15.94 -6.43
N LEU A 58 6.89 -15.88 -5.23
CA LEU A 58 5.52 -16.29 -4.96
C LEU A 58 4.51 -15.31 -5.55
N LYS A 59 3.44 -15.85 -6.15
CA LYS A 59 2.27 -15.10 -6.58
C LYS A 59 1.54 -14.53 -5.36
N MET A 60 1.20 -13.25 -5.39
CA MET A 60 0.41 -12.61 -4.33
C MET A 60 -1.07 -12.93 -4.48
N GLU A 61 -1.73 -13.02 -3.32
CA GLU A 61 -3.17 -13.14 -3.17
C GLU A 61 -3.70 -12.12 -2.15
N TRP A 62 -4.98 -11.75 -2.29
CA TRP A 62 -5.63 -10.88 -1.31
C TRP A 62 -5.81 -11.58 0.03
N TYR A 63 -5.49 -10.87 1.11
CA TYR A 63 -5.58 -11.39 2.47
C TYR A 63 -6.38 -10.46 3.38
N ALA A 64 -7.65 -10.78 3.60
CA ALA A 64 -8.59 -9.97 4.36
C ALA A 64 -8.14 -9.62 5.80
N PRO A 65 -7.45 -10.51 6.57
CA PRO A 65 -6.93 -10.12 7.88
C PRO A 65 -5.89 -8.98 7.82
N ALA A 66 -5.01 -8.96 6.81
CA ALA A 66 -4.06 -7.88 6.62
C ALA A 66 -4.78 -6.58 6.19
N ALA A 67 -5.77 -6.68 5.29
CA ALA A 67 -6.59 -5.53 4.89
C ALA A 67 -7.33 -4.90 6.07
N LYS A 68 -7.87 -5.72 6.98
CA LYS A 68 -8.51 -5.24 8.21
C LYS A 68 -7.53 -4.48 9.12
N ASN A 69 -6.32 -5.02 9.30
CA ASN A 69 -5.28 -4.35 10.07
C ASN A 69 -4.86 -3.03 9.42
N ALA A 70 -4.66 -3.03 8.08
CA ALA A 70 -4.36 -1.84 7.30
C ALA A 70 -5.45 -0.77 7.44
N GLN A 71 -6.73 -1.14 7.36
CA GLN A 71 -7.85 -0.20 7.54
C GLN A 71 -7.91 0.37 8.95
N ASN A 72 -7.73 -0.46 9.97
CA ASN A 72 -7.70 -0.01 11.37
C ASN A 72 -6.58 1.01 11.60
N TRP A 73 -5.45 0.85 10.92
CA TRP A 73 -4.33 1.78 11.03
C TRP A 73 -4.56 3.04 10.20
N ALA A 74 -4.99 2.90 8.95
CA ALA A 74 -5.27 4.03 8.07
C ALA A 74 -6.27 5.01 8.70
N ASN A 75 -7.33 4.50 9.34
CA ASN A 75 -8.37 5.30 10.00
C ASN A 75 -7.84 6.17 11.15
N GLN A 76 -6.65 5.88 11.69
CA GLN A 76 -6.05 6.71 12.73
C GLN A 76 -5.39 7.97 12.17
N CYS A 77 -5.19 8.05 10.84
CA CYS A 77 -4.59 9.20 10.18
C CYS A 77 -3.27 9.68 10.82
N THR A 78 -2.45 8.73 11.26
CA THR A 78 -1.16 9.02 11.90
C THR A 78 -0.10 9.46 10.90
N LEU A 79 -0.25 9.05 9.64
CA LEU A 79 0.69 9.27 8.53
C LEU A 79 2.10 8.71 8.84
N SER A 80 2.16 7.61 9.56
CA SER A 80 3.39 6.92 9.96
C SER A 80 3.18 5.42 10.00
N HIS A 81 4.25 4.64 10.06
CA HIS A 81 4.17 3.20 10.19
C HIS A 81 3.45 2.76 11.46
N SER A 82 2.67 1.68 11.34
CA SER A 82 2.03 1.04 12.47
C SER A 82 3.06 0.37 13.39
N PRO A 83 2.81 0.29 14.71
CA PRO A 83 3.56 -0.59 15.58
C PRO A 83 3.51 -2.04 15.09
N ALA A 84 4.60 -2.79 15.27
CA ALA A 84 4.71 -4.16 14.74
C ALA A 84 3.58 -5.09 15.18
N ASN A 85 3.10 -4.94 16.42
CA ASN A 85 1.98 -5.73 16.95
C ASN A 85 0.63 -5.42 16.28
N MET A 86 0.46 -4.26 15.66
CA MET A 86 -0.78 -3.88 14.96
C MET A 86 -0.84 -4.38 13.51
N ARG A 87 0.28 -4.85 12.97
CA ARG A 87 0.34 -5.50 11.64
C ARG A 87 0.67 -6.99 11.75
N ARG A 88 0.18 -7.64 12.81
CA ARG A 88 0.31 -9.08 13.00
C ARG A 88 -1.01 -9.78 12.68
N THR A 89 -0.91 -10.83 11.87
CA THR A 89 -1.98 -11.81 11.60
C THR A 89 -1.61 -13.15 12.24
N SER A 90 -1.68 -14.27 11.55
CA SER A 90 -1.03 -15.52 11.97
C SER A 90 0.50 -15.42 11.94
N VAL A 91 1.03 -14.47 11.16
CA VAL A 91 2.46 -14.14 11.03
C VAL A 91 2.67 -12.64 11.18
N GLN A 92 3.92 -12.22 11.34
CA GLN A 92 4.28 -10.80 11.28
C GLN A 92 4.25 -10.33 9.82
N CYS A 93 3.62 -9.19 9.56
CA CYS A 93 3.55 -8.58 8.23
C CYS A 93 4.43 -7.32 8.13
N GLY A 94 4.94 -7.05 6.93
CA GLY A 94 5.57 -5.79 6.55
C GLY A 94 4.52 -4.75 6.17
N GLU A 95 4.95 -3.54 5.82
CA GLU A 95 4.04 -2.44 5.53
C GLU A 95 4.67 -1.42 4.59
N ASN A 96 3.93 -1.01 3.55
CA ASN A 96 4.23 0.17 2.74
C ASN A 96 3.16 1.23 2.97
N LEU A 97 3.58 2.48 2.96
CA LEU A 97 2.73 3.66 3.14
C LEU A 97 2.86 4.60 1.95
N PHE A 98 1.74 5.25 1.61
CA PHE A 98 1.73 6.36 0.68
C PHE A 98 0.79 7.45 1.19
N MET A 99 1.16 8.70 1.01
CA MET A 99 0.42 9.86 1.47
C MET A 99 0.32 10.91 0.38
N SER A 100 -0.88 11.46 0.17
CA SER A 100 -1.11 12.46 -0.87
C SER A 100 -2.16 13.50 -0.47
N SER A 101 -2.11 14.66 -1.11
CA SER A 101 -3.11 15.73 -0.91
C SER A 101 -4.40 15.49 -1.71
N GLY A 102 -4.31 14.75 -2.83
CA GLY A 102 -5.42 14.33 -3.67
C GLY A 102 -5.47 12.81 -3.84
N PRO A 103 -6.53 12.27 -4.44
CA PRO A 103 -6.67 10.85 -4.69
C PRO A 103 -5.67 10.35 -5.74
N PHE A 104 -5.14 9.15 -5.54
CA PHE A 104 -4.32 8.41 -6.50
C PHE A 104 -4.92 7.03 -6.72
N SER A 105 -4.86 6.51 -7.93
CA SER A 105 -5.25 5.12 -8.18
C SER A 105 -4.30 4.15 -7.44
N TRP A 106 -4.80 2.96 -7.08
CA TRP A 106 -3.95 1.94 -6.48
C TRP A 106 -2.78 1.55 -7.39
N SER A 107 -2.99 1.55 -8.71
CA SER A 107 -1.89 1.28 -9.66
C SER A 107 -0.78 2.33 -9.55
N ASP A 108 -1.12 3.62 -9.46
CA ASP A 108 -0.14 4.69 -9.34
C ASP A 108 0.61 4.63 -8.00
N VAL A 109 -0.12 4.34 -6.91
CA VAL A 109 0.48 4.17 -5.57
C VAL A 109 1.48 3.02 -5.57
N ILE A 110 1.11 1.84 -6.09
CA ILE A 110 1.98 0.66 -6.14
C ILE A 110 3.16 0.91 -7.07
N GLN A 111 2.92 1.55 -8.21
CA GLN A 111 3.98 1.92 -9.15
C GLN A 111 4.99 2.88 -8.50
N SER A 112 4.52 3.84 -7.67
CA SER A 112 5.43 4.75 -6.97
C SER A 112 6.37 4.02 -6.01
N TRP A 113 5.90 2.98 -5.33
CA TRP A 113 6.75 2.11 -4.50
C TRP A 113 7.73 1.29 -5.33
N TYR A 114 7.29 0.81 -6.49
CA TYR A 114 8.15 0.03 -7.39
C TYR A 114 9.23 0.90 -8.03
N ASN A 115 8.98 2.17 -8.30
CA ASN A 115 9.93 3.08 -8.92
C ASN A 115 11.23 3.29 -8.12
N GLU A 116 11.25 2.94 -6.83
CA GLU A 116 12.50 2.87 -6.05
C GLU A 116 13.49 1.82 -6.61
N GLU A 117 13.07 0.97 -7.58
CA GLU A 117 13.97 0.11 -8.39
C GLU A 117 15.10 0.91 -9.03
N GLU A 118 14.85 2.17 -9.41
CA GLU A 118 15.86 3.07 -9.99
C GLU A 118 17.04 3.27 -9.05
N ASP A 119 16.82 3.22 -7.74
CA ASP A 119 17.83 3.37 -6.69
C ASP A 119 18.36 2.04 -6.13
N PHE A 120 17.84 0.91 -6.63
CA PHE A 120 18.22 -0.43 -6.17
C PHE A 120 19.13 -1.14 -7.16
N GLU A 121 20.13 -1.87 -6.65
CA GLU A 121 20.97 -2.79 -7.40
C GLU A 121 20.96 -4.17 -6.75
N TYR A 122 20.53 -5.17 -7.51
CA TYR A 122 20.45 -6.55 -7.01
C TYR A 122 21.82 -7.07 -6.55
N GLY A 123 21.89 -7.60 -5.34
CA GLY A 123 23.12 -8.08 -4.71
C GLY A 123 23.89 -7.00 -3.93
N THR A 124 23.62 -5.74 -4.20
CA THR A 124 24.28 -4.59 -3.53
C THR A 124 23.31 -3.87 -2.57
N GLY A 125 22.03 -3.72 -2.97
CA GLY A 125 21.03 -2.94 -2.25
C GLY A 125 20.91 -1.53 -2.80
N ALA A 126 20.90 -0.51 -1.93
CA ALA A 126 20.82 0.89 -2.37
C ALA A 126 22.05 1.32 -3.16
N LYS A 127 21.85 1.86 -4.38
CA LYS A 127 22.93 2.35 -5.26
C LYS A 127 23.74 3.50 -4.63
N THR A 128 23.07 4.32 -3.82
CA THR A 128 23.70 5.43 -3.11
C THR A 128 23.34 5.38 -1.64
N GLN A 129 24.26 5.86 -0.78
CA GLN A 129 24.03 5.88 0.65
C GLN A 129 22.81 6.75 1.00
N GLY A 130 21.84 6.17 1.70
CA GLY A 130 20.61 6.84 2.13
C GLY A 130 19.48 6.85 1.12
N ALA A 131 19.67 6.27 -0.07
CA ALA A 131 18.55 6.06 -1.01
C ALA A 131 17.47 5.15 -0.40
N VAL A 132 16.22 5.51 -0.63
CA VAL A 132 15.07 4.74 -0.15
C VAL A 132 14.78 3.63 -1.15
N ILE A 133 14.83 2.39 -0.69
CA ILE A 133 14.56 1.19 -1.48
C ILE A 133 13.55 0.25 -0.81
N GLY A 134 13.07 0.62 0.37
CA GLY A 134 12.30 -0.27 1.23
C GLY A 134 10.91 -0.57 0.70
N HIS A 135 10.28 0.33 -0.04
CA HIS A 135 8.97 0.07 -0.64
C HIS A 135 9.11 -0.90 -1.82
N TYR A 136 10.09 -0.68 -2.71
CA TYR A 136 10.39 -1.60 -3.80
C TYR A 136 10.71 -3.00 -3.31
N THR A 137 11.66 -3.14 -2.38
CA THR A 137 12.09 -4.45 -1.89
C THR A 137 10.95 -5.22 -1.21
N GLN A 138 10.02 -4.53 -0.55
CA GLN A 138 8.81 -5.14 0.01
C GLN A 138 7.84 -5.61 -1.09
N VAL A 139 7.60 -4.80 -2.14
CA VAL A 139 6.76 -5.19 -3.29
C VAL A 139 7.27 -6.46 -3.96
N VAL A 140 8.59 -6.59 -4.11
CA VAL A 140 9.24 -7.74 -4.79
C VAL A 140 9.81 -8.78 -3.84
N TRP A 141 9.47 -8.74 -2.54
CA TRP A 141 9.92 -9.74 -1.58
C TRP A 141 9.32 -11.11 -1.91
N TYR A 142 10.17 -12.08 -2.20
CA TYR A 142 9.77 -13.33 -2.83
C TYR A 142 8.67 -14.09 -2.07
N ASN A 143 8.74 -14.12 -0.75
CA ASN A 143 7.83 -14.92 0.07
C ASN A 143 6.72 -14.11 0.76
N SER A 144 6.60 -12.80 0.52
CA SER A 144 5.42 -12.01 0.89
C SER A 144 4.31 -12.27 -0.13
N TYR A 145 3.55 -13.36 0.06
CA TYR A 145 2.56 -13.82 -0.91
C TYR A 145 1.12 -13.38 -0.58
N GLN A 146 0.90 -12.83 0.60
CA GLN A 146 -0.41 -12.32 1.03
C GLN A 146 -0.34 -10.81 1.20
N ILE A 147 -1.33 -10.11 0.65
CA ILE A 147 -1.40 -8.65 0.72
C ILE A 147 -2.80 -8.20 1.14
N GLY A 148 -2.86 -7.18 1.99
CA GLY A 148 -4.09 -6.50 2.33
C GLY A 148 -3.84 -5.01 2.48
N CYS A 149 -4.63 -4.21 1.78
CA CYS A 149 -4.48 -2.76 1.72
C CYS A 149 -5.74 -2.03 2.15
N ALA A 150 -5.57 -0.79 2.54
CA ALA A 150 -6.66 0.13 2.84
C ALA A 150 -6.24 1.57 2.58
N VAL A 151 -7.22 2.43 2.36
CA VAL A 151 -7.05 3.88 2.27
C VAL A 151 -7.99 4.57 3.26
N ALA A 152 -7.55 5.68 3.84
CA ALA A 152 -8.39 6.55 4.66
C ALA A 152 -8.32 7.99 4.18
N PHE A 153 -9.46 8.70 4.29
CA PHE A 153 -9.52 10.13 4.12
C PHE A 153 -9.28 10.84 5.45
N CYS A 154 -8.28 11.71 5.50
CA CYS A 154 -7.78 12.37 6.71
C CYS A 154 -7.93 13.91 6.59
N PRO A 155 -9.15 14.47 6.69
CA PRO A 155 -9.43 15.88 6.35
C PRO A 155 -8.63 16.90 7.17
N ASN A 156 -8.21 16.51 8.38
CA ASN A 156 -7.47 17.39 9.30
C ASN A 156 -5.94 17.27 9.19
N ARG A 157 -5.44 16.53 8.17
CA ARG A 157 -4.01 16.34 7.93
C ARG A 157 -3.56 17.11 6.69
N THR A 158 -2.24 17.37 6.57
CA THR A 158 -1.63 17.97 5.37
C THR A 158 -1.86 17.09 4.15
N TYR A 159 -1.60 15.77 4.30
CA TYR A 159 -1.96 14.78 3.30
C TYR A 159 -3.35 14.23 3.64
N LYS A 160 -4.29 14.39 2.72
CA LYS A 160 -5.70 14.02 2.90
C LYS A 160 -5.98 12.54 2.70
N TYR A 161 -5.11 11.86 1.95
CA TYR A 161 -5.25 10.44 1.62
C TYR A 161 -4.08 9.67 2.21
N PHE A 162 -4.40 8.65 3.01
CA PHE A 162 -3.42 7.78 3.65
C PHE A 162 -3.65 6.34 3.22
N TYR A 163 -2.72 5.82 2.42
CA TYR A 163 -2.74 4.46 1.87
C TYR A 163 -1.80 3.58 2.69
N VAL A 164 -2.28 2.41 3.06
CA VAL A 164 -1.55 1.43 3.87
C VAL A 164 -1.69 0.07 3.22
N CYS A 165 -0.58 -0.59 2.87
CA CYS A 165 -0.55 -1.99 2.46
C CYS A 165 0.27 -2.80 3.44
N GLN A 166 -0.26 -3.96 3.88
CA GLN A 166 0.44 -4.91 4.73
C GLN A 166 0.73 -6.19 3.96
N TYR A 167 1.97 -6.67 4.06
CA TYR A 167 2.55 -7.79 3.30
C TYR A 167 2.88 -8.94 4.25
N CYS A 168 2.33 -10.11 4.01
CA CYS A 168 2.48 -11.26 4.91
C CYS A 168 3.01 -12.50 4.17
N PRO A 169 4.03 -13.17 4.73
CA PRO A 169 4.92 -12.74 5.80
C PRO A 169 5.66 -11.44 5.49
N MET A 170 6.23 -10.79 6.52
CA MET A 170 7.01 -9.57 6.34
C MET A 170 8.24 -9.81 5.48
N GLY A 171 8.56 -8.83 4.63
CA GLY A 171 9.81 -8.74 3.90
C GLY A 171 10.85 -7.85 4.60
N ASN A 172 11.77 -7.32 3.82
CA ASN A 172 12.76 -6.34 4.24
C ASN A 172 13.62 -6.78 5.43
N LEU A 173 14.00 -8.07 5.45
CA LEU A 173 14.96 -8.57 6.43
C LEU A 173 16.33 -7.94 6.14
N ILE A 174 16.91 -7.26 7.12
CA ILE A 174 18.17 -6.51 6.98
C ILE A 174 19.29 -7.36 6.38
N SER A 175 19.36 -8.64 6.76
CA SER A 175 20.37 -9.57 6.26
C SER A 175 20.24 -9.95 4.78
N SER A 176 19.09 -9.65 4.14
CA SER A 176 18.76 -10.13 2.80
C SER A 176 18.10 -9.07 1.94
N ILE A 177 18.07 -7.81 2.38
CA ILE A 177 17.39 -6.72 1.66
C ILE A 177 17.97 -6.49 0.26
N GLN A 178 19.24 -6.79 0.07
CA GLN A 178 19.94 -6.68 -1.22
C GLN A 178 19.60 -7.82 -2.20
N THR A 179 18.98 -8.89 -1.73
CA THR A 179 18.53 -10.05 -2.53
C THR A 179 17.11 -10.43 -2.14
N PRO A 180 16.10 -9.60 -2.48
CA PRO A 180 14.71 -9.78 -2.05
C PRO A 180 14.04 -11.01 -2.67
N TYR A 181 14.68 -11.63 -3.63
CA TYR A 181 14.29 -12.89 -4.29
C TYR A 181 15.55 -13.63 -4.76
N LYS A 182 15.40 -14.87 -5.22
CA LYS A 182 16.50 -15.65 -5.79
C LYS A 182 16.55 -15.41 -7.29
N ASN A 183 17.73 -14.98 -7.81
CA ASN A 183 17.95 -14.85 -9.23
C ASN A 183 17.92 -16.23 -9.92
N GLY A 184 17.25 -16.32 -11.05
CA GLY A 184 17.16 -17.50 -11.87
C GLY A 184 15.99 -17.46 -12.86
N GLU A 185 15.82 -18.51 -13.63
CA GLU A 185 14.70 -18.63 -14.57
C GLU A 185 13.36 -18.61 -13.79
N PRO A 186 12.33 -17.90 -14.31
CA PRO A 186 11.03 -17.86 -13.69
C PRO A 186 10.49 -19.26 -13.34
N CYS A 187 10.01 -19.45 -12.13
CA CYS A 187 9.56 -20.73 -11.58
C CYS A 187 10.65 -21.83 -11.46
N GLY A 188 11.93 -21.49 -11.60
CA GLY A 188 13.00 -22.48 -11.49
C GLY A 188 13.02 -23.27 -10.17
N ASP A 189 12.55 -22.66 -9.08
CA ASP A 189 12.45 -23.31 -7.78
C ASP A 189 11.06 -23.96 -7.52
N CYS A 190 10.11 -23.83 -8.44
CA CYS A 190 8.74 -24.33 -8.32
C CYS A 190 8.15 -24.85 -9.65
N PRO A 191 8.83 -25.74 -10.39
CA PRO A 191 8.41 -26.13 -11.73
C PRO A 191 7.01 -26.77 -11.78
N ASP A 192 6.62 -27.47 -10.71
CA ASP A 192 5.31 -28.14 -10.59
C ASP A 192 4.21 -27.22 -10.01
N ALA A 193 4.56 -25.99 -9.60
CA ALA A 193 3.67 -25.03 -8.98
C ALA A 193 3.90 -23.63 -9.56
N CYS A 194 3.90 -23.54 -10.90
CA CYS A 194 4.13 -22.32 -11.66
C CYS A 194 2.83 -21.81 -12.28
N ASP A 195 2.53 -20.53 -12.05
CA ASP A 195 1.42 -19.83 -12.66
C ASP A 195 1.92 -18.54 -13.30
N ASP A 196 2.02 -18.55 -14.63
CA ASP A 196 2.45 -17.40 -15.43
C ASP A 196 3.76 -16.74 -14.90
N GLY A 197 4.79 -17.58 -14.66
CA GLY A 197 6.12 -17.12 -14.21
C GLY A 197 6.24 -16.79 -12.72
N LEU A 198 5.20 -17.01 -11.93
CA LEU A 198 5.21 -16.89 -10.48
C LEU A 198 4.92 -18.24 -9.81
N CYS A 199 5.59 -18.51 -8.70
CA CYS A 199 5.33 -19.70 -7.90
C CYS A 199 3.99 -19.58 -7.17
N THR A 200 3.19 -20.63 -7.20
CA THR A 200 2.01 -20.75 -6.33
C THR A 200 2.41 -21.41 -5.01
N LYS A 201 1.81 -20.96 -3.91
CA LYS A 201 1.99 -21.64 -2.64
C LYS A 201 1.09 -22.88 -2.60
N LEU A 202 1.71 -24.05 -2.44
CA LEU A 202 1.04 -25.32 -2.19
C LEU A 202 0.49 -25.38 -0.76
#